data_7d9a76e10a43f3a93464f2a492b20a63
#
_entry.id   7d9a76e10a43f3a93464f2a492b20a63
#
_cell.length_a   1.000
_cell.length_b   1.000
_cell.length_c   1.000
_cell.angle_alpha   90.00
_cell.angle_beta   90.00
_cell.angle_gamma   90.00
#
_symmetry.space_group_name_H-M   'P 1'
#
loop_
_entity.id
_entity.type
_entity.pdbx_description
1 polymer ?
#
loop_
_entity_poly.entity_id
_entity_poly.type
_entity_poly.pdbx_seq_one_letter_code
_entity_poly.pdbx_strand_id
1 'polypeptide(L)'
;MYQIKEFSYLCKTTIKTLRHYEKVGVLLPKEINSLTGYRFYEESQVETFQQIKTLQEAGFTLKEIKDILYSTKESQLNQQILNMISDYNDRLKKLQELKDSLREETKIELIPNSNFIMIGKYKRLKSRDDYDKEFAKIDKKIGIYRNVSKKALECYTPGYQEENFLCFIGRAVKDDYKEIHNVAALTSRMKRVGLDILIDDRPPTMLHIHTKGSVSDAYQKLIQYAEQNQIQLRGSFKEVYNEDNLDIYIEAYDLTKENPDRTKFETDLKKKLASTEPQYDKELIGKWKLLGEQLEPTKFYNPEKSQFIPDTELKEIEFRPNGTTNFSNITWRDKYMIIKKGEYDIYCSIGVMKRKRKRYLTVLLNTEKIASRPNRLFYKKEKSKGEIL
;
A
#
# COMPACT_ATOMS: atom_id res chain seq x y z
N MET A 1 -9.32 -12.32 55.45
CA MET A 1 -7.89 -12.71 55.57
C MET A 1 -7.70 -14.07 54.95
N TYR A 2 -6.73 -14.19 54.04
CA TYR A 2 -6.44 -15.40 53.26
C TYR A 2 -5.07 -15.94 53.65
N GLN A 3 -4.94 -17.25 53.81
CA GLN A 3 -3.62 -17.86 53.93
C GLN A 3 -2.83 -17.71 52.63
N ILE A 4 -1.50 -17.75 52.70
CA ILE A 4 -0.61 -17.56 51.53
C ILE A 4 -0.98 -18.44 50.32
N LYS A 5 -1.49 -19.67 50.56
CA LYS A 5 -1.95 -20.58 49.49
C LYS A 5 -3.21 -20.04 48.80
N GLU A 6 -4.19 -19.61 49.57
CA GLU A 6 -5.45 -19.04 49.07
C GLU A 6 -5.19 -17.73 48.33
N PHE A 7 -4.36 -16.86 48.92
CA PHE A 7 -3.95 -15.62 48.32
C PHE A 7 -3.17 -15.80 47.00
N SER A 8 -2.36 -16.89 46.93
CA SER A 8 -1.68 -17.23 45.69
C SER A 8 -2.65 -17.59 44.55
N TYR A 9 -3.78 -18.24 44.87
CA TYR A 9 -4.83 -18.51 43.86
C TYR A 9 -5.56 -17.25 43.43
N LEU A 10 -5.91 -16.36 44.38
CA LEU A 10 -6.54 -15.08 44.07
C LEU A 10 -5.67 -14.22 43.15
N CYS A 11 -4.37 -14.18 43.41
CA CYS A 11 -3.39 -13.41 42.62
C CYS A 11 -2.92 -14.16 41.36
N LYS A 12 -3.38 -15.40 41.11
CA LYS A 12 -2.92 -16.26 40.01
C LYS A 12 -1.38 -16.35 39.95
N THR A 13 -0.76 -16.58 41.10
CA THR A 13 0.71 -16.60 41.24
C THR A 13 1.17 -17.78 42.09
N THR A 14 2.49 -17.94 42.26
CA THR A 14 3.06 -19.00 43.09
C THR A 14 3.33 -18.54 44.51
N ILE A 15 3.27 -19.45 45.49
CA ILE A 15 3.68 -19.18 46.88
C ILE A 15 5.15 -18.68 46.90
N LYS A 16 5.98 -19.23 46.02
CA LYS A 16 7.39 -18.83 45.89
C LYS A 16 7.51 -17.35 45.52
N THR A 17 6.68 -16.83 44.60
CA THR A 17 6.64 -15.44 44.22
C THR A 17 6.23 -14.55 45.40
N LEU A 18 5.20 -14.93 46.13
CA LEU A 18 4.75 -14.17 47.31
C LEU A 18 5.81 -14.09 48.40
N ARG A 19 6.51 -15.22 48.68
CA ARG A 19 7.64 -15.24 49.62
C ARG A 19 8.82 -14.37 49.12
N HIS A 20 9.04 -14.33 47.83
CA HIS A 20 10.05 -13.47 47.26
C HIS A 20 9.68 -11.98 47.43
N TYR A 21 8.41 -11.62 47.18
CA TYR A 21 7.93 -10.26 47.40
C TYR A 21 8.01 -9.86 48.88
N GLU A 22 7.70 -10.76 49.78
CA GLU A 22 7.88 -10.57 51.25
C GLU A 22 9.37 -10.31 51.55
N LYS A 23 10.29 -11.13 51.01
CA LYS A 23 11.74 -10.99 51.25
C LYS A 23 12.28 -9.66 50.74
N VAL A 24 11.82 -9.19 49.60
CA VAL A 24 12.20 -7.86 49.02
C VAL A 24 11.48 -6.73 49.74
N GLY A 25 10.39 -7.04 50.44
CA GLY A 25 9.57 -6.05 51.16
C GLY A 25 8.65 -5.24 50.25
N VAL A 26 8.31 -5.75 49.06
CA VAL A 26 7.41 -5.08 48.11
C VAL A 26 5.95 -5.47 48.35
N LEU A 27 5.69 -6.65 48.95
CA LEU A 27 4.37 -7.08 49.41
C LEU A 27 4.53 -7.91 50.69
N LEU A 28 4.24 -7.30 51.83
CA LEU A 28 4.33 -7.95 53.14
C LEU A 28 2.99 -8.60 53.49
N PRO A 29 2.96 -9.78 54.16
CA PRO A 29 1.72 -10.29 54.72
C PRO A 29 1.20 -9.31 55.77
N LYS A 30 -0.15 -9.21 55.88
CA LYS A 30 -0.78 -8.39 56.90
C LYS A 30 -0.50 -8.87 58.30
N GLU A 31 -0.44 -10.20 58.46
CA GLU A 31 -0.19 -10.85 59.73
C GLU A 31 0.64 -12.14 59.52
N ILE A 32 1.53 -12.40 60.46
CA ILE A 32 2.23 -13.67 60.59
C ILE A 32 1.88 -14.23 61.94
N ASN A 33 1.23 -15.39 61.97
CA ASN A 33 0.91 -16.03 63.19
C ASN A 33 2.19 -16.44 63.95
N SER A 34 2.39 -15.94 65.15
CA SER A 34 3.62 -16.09 65.91
C SER A 34 3.87 -17.53 66.36
N LEU A 35 2.83 -18.35 66.50
CA LEU A 35 2.94 -19.77 66.93
C LEU A 35 3.17 -20.73 65.79
N THR A 36 2.52 -20.49 64.65
CA THR A 36 2.52 -21.42 63.51
C THR A 36 3.39 -20.94 62.33
N GLY A 37 3.76 -19.65 62.32
CA GLY A 37 4.47 -19.03 61.20
C GLY A 37 3.64 -18.84 59.92
N TYR A 38 2.28 -19.08 60.01
CA TYR A 38 1.43 -18.89 58.83
C TYR A 38 1.23 -17.42 58.53
N ARG A 39 1.28 -17.13 57.19
CA ARG A 39 1.16 -15.79 56.60
C ARG A 39 -0.25 -15.56 56.13
N PHE A 40 -0.83 -14.45 56.53
CA PHE A 40 -2.17 -14.03 56.16
C PHE A 40 -2.14 -12.70 55.41
N TYR A 41 -2.98 -12.59 54.39
CA TYR A 41 -3.11 -11.46 53.49
C TYR A 41 -4.55 -10.94 53.52
N GLU A 42 -4.73 -9.65 53.31
CA GLU A 42 -6.05 -9.04 53.13
C GLU A 42 -6.46 -9.01 51.65
N GLU A 43 -7.75 -8.84 51.40
CA GLU A 43 -8.31 -8.74 50.06
C GLU A 43 -7.77 -7.50 49.30
N SER A 44 -7.63 -6.36 49.98
CA SER A 44 -7.03 -5.13 49.47
C SER A 44 -5.62 -5.34 48.91
N GLN A 45 -4.89 -6.31 49.39
CA GLN A 45 -3.53 -6.64 48.92
C GLN A 45 -3.53 -7.30 47.55
N VAL A 46 -4.66 -7.73 47.03
CA VAL A 46 -4.78 -8.21 45.63
C VAL A 46 -4.55 -7.08 44.67
N GLU A 47 -5.09 -5.89 44.93
CA GLU A 47 -4.86 -4.70 44.12
C GLU A 47 -3.38 -4.28 44.14
N THR A 48 -2.77 -4.28 45.31
CA THR A 48 -1.31 -4.04 45.44
C THR A 48 -0.50 -5.05 44.66
N PHE A 49 -0.86 -6.32 44.69
CA PHE A 49 -0.19 -7.34 43.88
C PHE A 49 -0.34 -7.08 42.39
N GLN A 50 -1.51 -6.68 41.92
CA GLN A 50 -1.74 -6.32 40.51
C GLN A 50 -0.93 -5.11 40.09
N GLN A 51 -0.86 -4.08 40.93
CA GLN A 51 -0.01 -2.90 40.67
C GLN A 51 1.47 -3.31 40.53
N ILE A 52 1.98 -4.19 41.43
CA ILE A 52 3.35 -4.71 41.32
C ILE A 52 3.54 -5.41 39.96
N LYS A 53 2.59 -6.22 39.52
CA LYS A 53 2.67 -6.92 38.24
C LYS A 53 2.69 -5.97 37.05
N THR A 54 1.81 -4.99 37.02
CA THR A 54 1.75 -3.97 35.96
C THR A 54 3.06 -3.20 35.87
N LEU A 55 3.63 -2.82 37.00
CA LEU A 55 4.91 -2.12 37.04
C LEU A 55 6.09 -3.01 36.60
N GLN A 56 6.09 -4.30 36.96
CA GLN A 56 7.09 -5.25 36.46
C GLN A 56 6.99 -5.44 34.93
N GLU A 57 5.79 -5.54 34.38
CA GLU A 57 5.55 -5.62 32.94
C GLU A 57 5.99 -4.35 32.23
N ALA A 58 5.91 -3.21 32.88
CA ALA A 58 6.48 -1.94 32.40
C ALA A 58 8.01 -1.85 32.54
N GLY A 59 8.68 -2.90 33.08
CA GLY A 59 10.13 -2.99 33.17
C GLY A 59 10.75 -2.47 34.48
N PHE A 60 9.94 -2.14 35.48
CA PHE A 60 10.45 -1.69 36.79
C PHE A 60 11.02 -2.84 37.62
N THR A 61 12.12 -2.59 38.28
CA THR A 61 12.69 -3.55 39.27
C THR A 61 11.84 -3.56 40.54
N LEU A 62 11.87 -4.67 41.27
CA LEU A 62 11.13 -4.78 42.54
C LEU A 62 11.54 -3.72 43.57
N LYS A 63 12.77 -3.22 43.51
CA LYS A 63 13.25 -2.14 44.38
C LYS A 63 12.56 -0.82 44.02
N GLU A 64 12.53 -0.47 42.75
CA GLU A 64 11.85 0.74 42.25
C GLU A 64 10.35 0.65 42.53
N ILE A 65 9.72 -0.52 42.34
CA ILE A 65 8.31 -0.75 42.64
C ILE A 65 8.01 -0.52 44.14
N LYS A 66 8.91 -0.99 45.02
CA LYS A 66 8.79 -0.75 46.45
C LYS A 66 8.83 0.72 46.76
N ASP A 67 9.79 1.47 46.18
CA ASP A 67 9.93 2.90 46.36
C ASP A 67 8.68 3.65 45.85
N ILE A 68 8.13 3.20 44.72
CA ILE A 68 6.88 3.73 44.14
C ILE A 68 5.67 3.52 45.06
N LEU A 69 5.47 2.31 45.54
CA LEU A 69 4.25 1.95 46.29
C LEU A 69 4.25 2.51 47.72
N TYR A 70 5.42 2.75 48.31
CA TYR A 70 5.54 3.18 49.73
C TYR A 70 6.18 4.56 49.89
N SER A 71 6.39 5.30 48.79
CA SER A 71 6.84 6.70 48.85
C SER A 71 5.76 7.58 49.43
N THR A 72 6.09 8.31 50.49
CA THR A 72 5.15 9.23 51.18
C THR A 72 4.99 10.57 50.49
N LYS A 73 5.72 10.84 49.41
CA LYS A 73 5.65 12.12 48.68
C LYS A 73 5.28 11.88 47.21
N GLU A 74 4.03 12.16 46.90
CA GLU A 74 3.44 12.05 45.53
C GLU A 74 4.26 12.85 44.49
N SER A 75 4.84 13.98 44.90
CA SER A 75 5.70 14.80 44.03
C SER A 75 7.03 14.10 43.63
N GLN A 76 7.61 13.32 44.54
CA GLN A 76 8.83 12.57 44.25
C GLN A 76 8.56 11.38 43.34
N LEU A 77 7.43 10.72 43.52
CA LEU A 77 6.97 9.62 42.68
C LEU A 77 6.74 10.09 41.24
N ASN A 78 5.98 11.17 41.08
CA ASN A 78 5.74 11.73 39.76
C ASN A 78 7.03 12.12 39.04
N GLN A 79 8.00 12.70 39.77
CA GLN A 79 9.29 13.06 39.19
C GLN A 79 10.11 11.83 38.78
N GLN A 80 10.07 10.74 39.56
CA GLN A 80 10.75 9.48 39.19
C GLN A 80 10.14 8.87 37.93
N ILE A 81 8.81 8.83 37.82
CA ILE A 81 8.11 8.34 36.63
C ILE A 81 8.47 9.19 35.41
N LEU A 82 8.47 10.51 35.53
CA LEU A 82 8.86 11.42 34.43
C LEU A 82 10.30 11.23 34.00
N ASN A 83 11.23 11.03 34.92
CA ASN A 83 12.63 10.75 34.59
C ASN A 83 12.78 9.42 33.84
N MET A 84 12.03 8.38 34.23
CA MET A 84 12.05 7.10 33.53
C MET A 84 11.43 7.19 32.14
N ILE A 85 10.32 7.91 31.97
CA ILE A 85 9.75 8.17 30.64
C ILE A 85 10.78 8.86 29.76
N SER A 86 11.51 9.84 30.27
CA SER A 86 12.58 10.53 29.57
C SER A 86 13.70 9.55 29.13
N ASP A 87 14.18 8.71 30.05
CA ASP A 87 15.21 7.73 29.77
C ASP A 87 14.79 6.70 28.70
N TYR A 88 13.54 6.24 28.76
CA TYR A 88 13.01 5.33 27.74
C TYR A 88 12.88 6.02 26.38
N ASN A 89 12.44 7.26 26.33
CA ASN A 89 12.38 8.04 25.10
C ASN A 89 13.77 8.26 24.50
N ASP A 90 14.78 8.53 25.30
CA ASP A 90 16.17 8.66 24.85
C ASP A 90 16.74 7.34 24.32
N ARG A 91 16.41 6.21 24.96
CA ARG A 91 16.77 4.88 24.44
C ARG A 91 16.08 4.56 23.13
N LEU A 92 14.78 4.85 23.01
CA LEU A 92 14.03 4.70 21.77
C LEU A 92 14.64 5.53 20.65
N LYS A 93 14.99 6.79 20.92
CA LYS A 93 15.63 7.68 19.96
C LYS A 93 16.97 7.10 19.48
N LYS A 94 17.82 6.65 20.40
CA LYS A 94 19.10 6.01 20.05
C LYS A 94 18.94 4.73 19.23
N LEU A 95 17.92 3.92 19.53
CA LEU A 95 17.62 2.71 18.75
C LEU A 95 17.09 3.06 17.35
N GLN A 96 16.30 4.13 17.22
CA GLN A 96 15.85 4.66 15.93
C GLN A 96 17.04 5.18 15.11
N GLU A 97 17.92 5.99 15.72
CA GLU A 97 19.13 6.49 15.08
C GLU A 97 20.05 5.33 14.64
N LEU A 98 20.22 4.29 15.47
CA LEU A 98 20.97 3.09 15.11
C LEU A 98 20.30 2.33 13.95
N LYS A 99 18.97 2.15 14.01
CA LYS A 99 18.21 1.54 12.92
C LYS A 99 18.38 2.31 11.61
N ASP A 100 18.39 3.64 11.68
CA ASP A 100 18.55 4.50 10.51
C ASP A 100 20.01 4.49 10.00
N SER A 101 21.02 4.41 10.88
CA SER A 101 22.43 4.27 10.50
C SER A 101 22.77 2.89 9.90
N LEU A 102 22.05 1.84 10.30
CA LEU A 102 22.19 0.50 9.73
C LEU A 102 21.43 0.33 8.40
N ARG A 103 20.56 1.28 8.05
CA ARG A 103 19.95 1.35 6.72
C ARG A 103 20.98 1.95 5.77
N GLU A 104 21.48 1.13 4.84
CA GLU A 104 22.15 1.67 3.65
C GLU A 104 21.25 2.80 3.09
N GLU A 105 21.85 3.94 2.73
CA GLU A 105 21.13 5.08 2.20
C GLU A 105 20.26 4.62 1.03
N THR A 106 18.98 4.54 1.29
CA THR A 106 18.01 4.23 0.26
C THR A 106 17.93 5.42 -0.68
N LYS A 107 18.64 5.34 -1.80
CA LYS A 107 18.65 6.42 -2.80
C LYS A 107 17.35 6.40 -3.58
N ILE A 108 16.61 7.50 -3.51
CA ILE A 108 15.44 7.74 -4.36
C ILE A 108 15.81 8.82 -5.35
N GLU A 109 15.60 8.56 -6.63
CA GLU A 109 15.97 9.50 -7.69
C GLU A 109 15.00 9.47 -8.86
N LEU A 110 14.86 10.61 -9.52
CA LEU A 110 14.18 10.70 -10.80
C LEU A 110 15.18 10.35 -11.91
N ILE A 111 14.88 9.31 -12.66
CA ILE A 111 15.70 8.85 -13.78
C ILE A 111 14.90 8.83 -15.07
N PRO A 112 15.54 9.01 -16.23
CA PRO A 112 14.91 8.77 -17.52
C PRO A 112 14.50 7.29 -17.62
N ASN A 113 13.34 7.01 -18.20
CA ASN A 113 12.96 5.62 -18.47
C ASN A 113 13.92 5.03 -19.51
N SER A 114 14.64 4.00 -19.12
CA SER A 114 15.32 3.12 -20.07
C SER A 114 14.29 2.11 -20.57
N ASN A 115 14.11 2.01 -21.89
CA ASN A 115 13.23 1.04 -22.52
C ASN A 115 13.33 -0.33 -21.83
N PHE A 116 12.21 -0.80 -21.28
CA PHE A 116 12.19 -1.99 -20.46
C PHE A 116 11.41 -3.09 -21.15
N ILE A 117 12.07 -4.22 -21.40
CA ILE A 117 11.46 -5.38 -22.04
C ILE A 117 11.45 -6.54 -21.06
N MET A 118 10.30 -7.20 -20.95
CA MET A 118 10.15 -8.42 -20.17
C MET A 118 9.61 -9.56 -21.03
N ILE A 119 10.10 -10.76 -20.78
CA ILE A 119 9.53 -12.01 -21.25
C ILE A 119 8.86 -12.71 -20.08
N GLY A 120 7.56 -12.95 -20.16
CA GLY A 120 6.82 -13.50 -19.05
C GLY A 120 5.36 -13.77 -19.38
N LYS A 121 4.51 -13.59 -18.41
CA LYS A 121 3.05 -13.74 -18.59
C LYS A 121 2.26 -12.89 -17.63
N TYR A 122 1.05 -12.54 -18.03
CA TYR A 122 0.08 -11.98 -17.10
C TYR A 122 -0.42 -13.06 -16.13
N LYS A 123 -0.39 -12.75 -14.86
CA LYS A 123 -0.81 -13.65 -13.78
C LYS A 123 -1.50 -12.85 -12.67
N ARG A 124 -2.56 -13.44 -12.11
CA ARG A 124 -3.06 -13.02 -10.81
C ARG A 124 -2.40 -13.91 -9.77
N LEU A 125 -1.56 -13.32 -8.94
CA LEU A 125 -0.90 -14.01 -7.83
C LEU A 125 -1.81 -13.96 -6.61
N LYS A 126 -1.85 -15.06 -5.87
CA LYS A 126 -2.59 -15.15 -4.60
C LYS A 126 -1.81 -14.53 -3.45
N SER A 127 -0.49 -14.73 -3.46
CA SER A 127 0.44 -14.16 -2.48
C SER A 127 1.77 -13.86 -3.16
N ARG A 128 2.57 -13.00 -2.57
CA ARG A 128 3.95 -12.74 -2.97
C ARG A 128 4.86 -13.95 -2.77
N ASP A 129 4.54 -14.83 -1.83
CA ASP A 129 5.27 -16.09 -1.60
C ASP A 129 5.25 -17.04 -2.83
N ASP A 130 4.30 -16.83 -3.75
CA ASP A 130 4.23 -17.59 -5.00
C ASP A 130 5.28 -17.18 -6.06
N TYR A 131 6.07 -16.13 -5.83
CA TYR A 131 6.99 -15.56 -6.81
C TYR A 131 8.00 -16.57 -7.35
N ASP A 132 8.76 -17.19 -6.48
CA ASP A 132 9.83 -18.10 -6.88
C ASP A 132 9.31 -19.31 -7.65
N LYS A 133 8.15 -19.82 -7.25
CA LYS A 133 7.46 -20.89 -7.93
C LYS A 133 7.02 -20.50 -9.35
N GLU A 134 6.51 -19.29 -9.52
CA GLU A 134 6.09 -18.80 -10.83
C GLU A 134 7.28 -18.42 -11.70
N PHE A 135 8.34 -17.81 -11.15
CA PHE A 135 9.59 -17.58 -11.86
C PHE A 135 10.22 -18.89 -12.37
N ALA A 136 10.28 -19.93 -11.53
CA ALA A 136 10.81 -21.23 -11.94
C ALA A 136 10.02 -21.85 -13.10
N LYS A 137 8.69 -21.68 -13.16
CA LYS A 137 7.87 -22.13 -14.28
C LYS A 137 8.16 -21.35 -15.57
N ILE A 138 8.42 -20.05 -15.45
CA ILE A 138 8.75 -19.18 -16.57
C ILE A 138 10.14 -19.55 -17.11
N ASP A 139 11.12 -19.74 -16.22
CA ASP A 139 12.48 -20.13 -16.58
C ASP A 139 12.54 -21.42 -17.39
N LYS A 140 11.77 -22.43 -16.99
CA LYS A 140 11.62 -23.68 -17.78
C LYS A 140 11.09 -23.42 -19.19
N LYS A 141 10.21 -22.45 -19.37
CA LYS A 141 9.62 -22.10 -20.67
C LYS A 141 10.52 -21.24 -21.54
N ILE A 142 11.25 -20.31 -20.91
CA ILE A 142 12.24 -19.48 -21.60
C ILE A 142 13.36 -20.36 -22.16
N GLY A 143 13.77 -21.40 -21.41
CA GLY A 143 14.73 -22.40 -21.84
C GLY A 143 16.09 -21.81 -22.18
N ILE A 144 16.53 -22.00 -23.44
CA ILE A 144 17.85 -21.58 -23.93
C ILE A 144 17.96 -20.10 -24.34
N TYR A 145 16.91 -19.30 -24.16
CA TYR A 145 17.00 -17.87 -24.48
C TYR A 145 17.90 -17.17 -23.44
N ARG A 146 19.15 -16.88 -23.90
CA ARG A 146 20.23 -16.42 -22.99
C ARG A 146 20.22 -14.90 -22.72
N ASN A 147 19.41 -14.14 -23.46
CA ASN A 147 19.35 -12.67 -23.31
C ASN A 147 18.36 -12.22 -22.23
N VAL A 148 18.05 -13.06 -21.27
CA VAL A 148 17.30 -12.66 -20.07
C VAL A 148 18.25 -12.49 -18.90
N SER A 149 17.91 -11.55 -18.02
CA SER A 149 18.72 -11.22 -16.86
C SER A 149 17.94 -11.44 -15.54
N LYS A 150 17.44 -10.38 -15.00
CA LYS A 150 16.87 -10.33 -13.67
C LYS A 150 15.44 -10.83 -13.65
N LYS A 151 15.02 -11.38 -12.51
CA LYS A 151 13.60 -11.57 -12.20
C LYS A 151 12.93 -10.20 -12.17
N ALA A 152 11.79 -10.06 -12.81
CA ALA A 152 11.08 -8.80 -12.85
C ALA A 152 9.56 -9.01 -12.80
N LEU A 153 8.89 -8.03 -12.22
CA LEU A 153 7.46 -8.04 -12.04
C LEU A 153 6.90 -6.63 -12.27
N GLU A 154 5.81 -6.53 -12.97
CA GLU A 154 5.07 -5.29 -13.13
C GLU A 154 3.67 -5.45 -12.54
N CYS A 155 3.39 -4.69 -11.47
CA CYS A 155 2.12 -4.72 -10.76
C CYS A 155 1.12 -3.76 -11.38
N TYR A 156 -0.07 -4.27 -11.73
CA TYR A 156 -1.18 -3.51 -12.31
C TYR A 156 -2.25 -3.11 -11.28
N THR A 157 -1.96 -3.30 -10.02
CA THR A 157 -2.82 -2.87 -8.93
C THR A 157 -2.19 -1.63 -8.29
N PRO A 158 -2.95 -0.57 -8.04
CA PRO A 158 -2.43 0.64 -7.41
C PRO A 158 -1.82 0.35 -6.03
N GLY A 159 -0.63 0.89 -5.78
CA GLY A 159 0.07 0.74 -4.52
C GLY A 159 0.59 -0.68 -4.25
N TYR A 160 1.10 -0.87 -3.05
CA TYR A 160 1.59 -2.17 -2.59
C TYR A 160 0.44 -3.12 -2.28
N GLN A 161 0.53 -4.34 -2.82
CA GLN A 161 -0.41 -5.41 -2.55
C GLN A 161 0.35 -6.68 -2.15
N GLU A 162 -0.06 -7.29 -1.04
CA GLU A 162 0.48 -8.56 -0.54
C GLU A 162 -0.16 -9.75 -1.25
N GLU A 163 -1.47 -9.66 -1.45
CA GLU A 163 -2.27 -10.77 -1.96
C GLU A 163 -3.17 -10.39 -3.13
N ASN A 164 -3.52 -11.38 -3.94
CA ASN A 164 -4.56 -11.30 -4.98
C ASN A 164 -4.38 -10.20 -6.03
N PHE A 165 -3.17 -9.83 -6.37
CA PHE A 165 -2.89 -8.77 -7.34
C PHE A 165 -2.60 -9.30 -8.75
N LEU A 166 -2.93 -8.48 -9.75
CA LEU A 166 -2.61 -8.75 -11.14
C LEU A 166 -1.23 -8.19 -11.47
N CYS A 167 -0.39 -9.01 -12.07
CA CYS A 167 0.94 -8.60 -12.51
C CYS A 167 1.33 -9.23 -13.85
N PHE A 168 2.32 -8.64 -14.51
CA PHE A 168 3.14 -9.33 -15.48
C PHE A 168 4.39 -9.81 -14.77
N ILE A 169 4.62 -11.13 -14.73
CA ILE A 169 5.75 -11.74 -14.05
C ILE A 169 6.65 -12.42 -15.07
N GLY A 170 7.96 -12.19 -14.98
CA GLY A 170 8.90 -12.71 -15.95
C GLY A 170 10.34 -12.34 -15.71
N ARG A 171 11.10 -12.31 -16.77
CA ARG A 171 12.51 -11.94 -16.82
C ARG A 171 12.70 -10.68 -17.64
N ALA A 172 13.50 -9.75 -17.13
CA ALA A 172 13.96 -8.62 -17.92
C ALA A 172 14.93 -9.09 -19.01
N VAL A 173 14.87 -8.47 -20.16
CA VAL A 173 15.80 -8.72 -21.27
C VAL A 173 17.05 -7.87 -21.06
N LYS A 174 18.24 -8.42 -21.35
CA LYS A 174 19.52 -7.75 -21.09
C LYS A 174 19.82 -6.62 -22.04
N ASP A 175 19.38 -6.78 -23.27
CA ASP A 175 19.78 -5.92 -24.38
C ASP A 175 18.81 -4.73 -24.48
N ASP A 176 19.34 -3.59 -24.87
CA ASP A 176 18.51 -2.45 -25.23
C ASP A 176 17.58 -2.86 -26.39
N TYR A 177 16.33 -2.41 -26.35
CA TYR A 177 15.31 -2.68 -27.36
C TYR A 177 15.80 -2.47 -28.81
N LYS A 178 16.71 -1.52 -29.01
CA LYS A 178 17.29 -1.20 -30.30
C LYS A 178 18.13 -2.33 -30.89
N GLU A 179 18.64 -3.25 -30.07
CA GLU A 179 19.45 -4.39 -30.49
C GLU A 179 18.62 -5.65 -30.80
N ILE A 180 17.33 -5.65 -30.40
CA ILE A 180 16.43 -6.75 -30.77
C ILE A 180 15.94 -6.57 -32.20
N HIS A 181 16.70 -7.03 -33.14
CA HIS A 181 16.45 -6.88 -34.60
C HIS A 181 15.12 -7.44 -35.09
N ASN A 182 14.42 -8.29 -34.30
CA ASN A 182 13.13 -8.85 -34.72
C ASN A 182 12.22 -9.18 -33.52
N VAL A 183 11.62 -8.17 -32.92
CA VAL A 183 10.65 -8.30 -31.82
C VAL A 183 9.45 -9.17 -32.22
N ALA A 184 9.01 -9.10 -33.48
CA ALA A 184 7.87 -9.88 -33.94
C ALA A 184 8.19 -11.38 -33.96
N ALA A 185 9.39 -11.77 -34.38
CA ALA A 185 9.83 -13.16 -34.33
C ALA A 185 10.00 -13.67 -32.90
N LEU A 186 10.57 -12.85 -32.02
CA LEU A 186 10.68 -13.16 -30.59
C LEU A 186 9.30 -13.32 -29.94
N THR A 187 8.37 -12.41 -30.23
CA THR A 187 6.99 -12.49 -29.75
C THR A 187 6.30 -13.77 -30.21
N SER A 188 6.43 -14.10 -31.48
CA SER A 188 5.87 -15.35 -32.05
C SER A 188 6.47 -16.60 -31.41
N ARG A 189 7.76 -16.60 -31.14
CA ARG A 189 8.47 -17.69 -30.46
C ARG A 189 8.00 -17.86 -29.02
N MET A 190 7.90 -16.77 -28.26
CA MET A 190 7.47 -16.82 -26.87
C MET A 190 6.00 -17.24 -26.75
N LYS A 191 5.14 -16.79 -27.64
CA LYS A 191 3.73 -17.23 -27.69
C LYS A 191 3.58 -18.74 -27.86
N ARG A 192 4.43 -19.40 -28.65
CA ARG A 192 4.40 -20.88 -28.85
C ARG A 192 4.61 -21.63 -27.52
N VAL A 193 5.40 -21.09 -26.61
CA VAL A 193 5.64 -21.68 -25.27
C VAL A 193 4.71 -21.12 -24.19
N GLY A 194 3.71 -20.32 -24.60
CA GLY A 194 2.72 -19.72 -23.69
C GLY A 194 3.29 -18.62 -22.80
N LEU A 195 4.24 -17.85 -23.37
CA LEU A 195 4.74 -16.61 -22.79
C LEU A 195 4.38 -15.41 -23.67
N ASP A 196 4.31 -14.25 -23.07
CA ASP A 196 4.11 -12.96 -23.72
C ASP A 196 5.39 -12.11 -23.59
N ILE A 197 5.49 -11.07 -24.42
CA ILE A 197 6.51 -10.03 -24.29
C ILE A 197 5.81 -8.75 -23.87
N LEU A 198 6.34 -8.13 -22.83
CA LEU A 198 5.97 -6.80 -22.40
C LEU A 198 7.07 -5.83 -22.81
N ILE A 199 6.69 -4.82 -23.55
CA ILE A 199 7.59 -3.77 -24.02
C ILE A 199 7.08 -2.45 -23.44
N ASP A 200 7.96 -1.74 -22.77
CA ASP A 200 7.72 -0.39 -22.32
C ASP A 200 8.72 0.53 -23.03
N ASP A 201 8.28 1.10 -24.13
CA ASP A 201 9.07 1.91 -25.05
C ASP A 201 8.82 3.41 -24.93
N ARG A 202 8.03 3.80 -23.96
CA ARG A 202 7.67 5.20 -23.74
C ARG A 202 8.57 5.83 -22.69
N PRO A 203 9.13 7.01 -22.98
CA PRO A 203 10.02 7.70 -22.05
C PRO A 203 9.29 8.69 -21.14
N PRO A 204 8.67 8.32 -20.06
CA PRO A 204 8.51 9.26 -18.97
C PRO A 204 9.71 9.14 -18.03
N THR A 205 9.85 10.12 -17.21
CA THR A 205 10.71 10.06 -16.05
C THR A 205 10.17 9.03 -15.07
N MET A 206 11.05 8.23 -14.51
CA MET A 206 10.71 7.24 -13.50
C MET A 206 11.24 7.68 -12.15
N LEU A 207 10.44 7.52 -11.10
CA LEU A 207 10.96 7.52 -9.74
C LEU A 207 11.49 6.13 -9.43
N HIS A 208 12.74 6.07 -9.03
CA HIS A 208 13.47 4.84 -8.77
C HIS A 208 13.94 4.77 -7.32
N ILE A 209 13.84 3.60 -6.73
CA ILE A 209 14.42 3.27 -5.43
C ILE A 209 15.22 1.99 -5.54
N HIS A 210 16.45 2.05 -5.03
CA HIS A 210 17.30 0.88 -4.81
C HIS A 210 17.31 0.54 -3.33
N THR A 211 17.05 -0.72 -2.96
CA THR A 211 16.94 -1.12 -1.56
C THR A 211 17.26 -2.61 -1.34
N LYS A 212 17.77 -2.91 -0.15
CA LYS A 212 17.84 -4.27 0.42
C LYS A 212 16.68 -4.54 1.38
N GLY A 213 15.85 -3.54 1.63
CA GLY A 213 14.72 -3.61 2.55
C GLY A 213 13.51 -4.35 1.99
N SER A 214 12.43 -4.32 2.75
CA SER A 214 11.16 -4.93 2.33
C SER A 214 10.55 -4.18 1.15
N VAL A 215 9.82 -4.92 0.30
CA VAL A 215 9.08 -4.35 -0.84
C VAL A 215 8.07 -3.31 -0.33
N SER A 216 7.36 -3.62 0.75
CA SER A 216 6.37 -2.72 1.37
C SER A 216 6.97 -1.38 1.79
N ASP A 217 8.11 -1.43 2.50
CA ASP A 217 8.80 -0.21 2.94
C ASP A 217 9.28 0.63 1.75
N ALA A 218 9.75 -0.03 0.70
CA ALA A 218 10.19 0.66 -0.51
C ALA A 218 9.05 1.40 -1.22
N TYR A 219 7.87 0.78 -1.31
CA TYR A 219 6.67 1.45 -1.85
C TYR A 219 6.27 2.65 -1.00
N GLN A 220 6.23 2.49 0.33
CA GLN A 220 5.89 3.60 1.23
C GLN A 220 6.87 4.77 1.08
N LYS A 221 8.17 4.50 1.01
CA LYS A 221 9.19 5.54 0.81
C LYS A 221 9.04 6.27 -0.53
N LEU A 222 8.75 5.53 -1.62
CA LEU A 222 8.50 6.15 -2.93
C LEU A 222 7.29 7.07 -2.90
N ILE A 223 6.19 6.62 -2.28
CA ILE A 223 4.95 7.41 -2.17
C ILE A 223 5.20 8.66 -1.32
N GLN A 224 5.82 8.50 -0.16
CA GLN A 224 6.13 9.61 0.73
C GLN A 224 7.08 10.64 0.09
N TYR A 225 8.11 10.16 -0.62
CA TYR A 225 9.03 11.04 -1.36
C TYR A 225 8.28 11.83 -2.46
N ALA A 226 7.40 11.17 -3.18
CA ALA A 226 6.61 11.79 -4.24
C ALA A 226 5.68 12.89 -3.69
N GLU A 227 5.01 12.64 -2.56
CA GLU A 227 4.15 13.63 -1.89
C GLU A 227 4.96 14.85 -1.41
N GLN A 228 6.11 14.62 -0.78
CA GLN A 228 6.98 15.69 -0.27
C GLN A 228 7.58 16.56 -1.38
N ASN A 229 7.81 16.01 -2.56
CA ASN A 229 8.47 16.68 -3.68
C ASN A 229 7.50 17.09 -4.79
N GLN A 230 6.20 17.06 -4.57
CA GLN A 230 5.17 17.41 -5.57
C GLN A 230 5.30 16.58 -6.87
N ILE A 231 5.61 15.31 -6.73
CA ILE A 231 5.73 14.37 -7.84
C ILE A 231 4.42 13.56 -7.95
N GLN A 232 3.82 13.57 -9.12
CA GLN A 232 2.66 12.71 -9.39
C GLN A 232 3.13 11.36 -9.89
N LEU A 233 2.82 10.29 -9.13
CA LEU A 233 3.06 8.92 -9.53
C LEU A 233 1.93 8.43 -10.43
N ARG A 234 2.27 7.66 -11.47
CA ARG A 234 1.33 7.09 -12.43
C ARG A 234 1.76 5.70 -12.88
N GLY A 235 0.79 4.96 -13.40
CA GLY A 235 1.06 3.67 -14.01
C GLY A 235 1.33 2.56 -13.02
N SER A 236 2.05 1.56 -13.48
CA SER A 236 2.37 0.34 -12.75
C SER A 236 3.73 0.43 -12.07
N PHE A 237 3.82 -0.17 -10.89
CA PHE A 237 5.12 -0.37 -10.25
C PHE A 237 5.85 -1.53 -10.92
N LYS A 238 7.13 -1.32 -11.22
CA LYS A 238 8.03 -2.35 -11.75
C LYS A 238 9.03 -2.73 -10.67
N GLU A 239 9.05 -3.99 -10.33
CA GLU A 239 9.98 -4.59 -9.37
C GLU A 239 11.02 -5.40 -10.13
N VAL A 240 12.29 -5.13 -9.92
CA VAL A 240 13.41 -5.84 -10.52
C VAL A 240 14.27 -6.43 -9.42
N TYR A 241 14.30 -7.75 -9.36
CA TYR A 241 14.97 -8.50 -8.30
C TYR A 241 16.40 -8.83 -8.72
N ASN A 242 17.36 -8.37 -7.95
CA ASN A 242 18.76 -8.77 -7.98
C ASN A 242 19.01 -9.84 -6.89
N GLU A 243 20.22 -10.40 -6.84
CA GLU A 243 20.54 -11.43 -5.84
C GLU A 243 20.27 -10.95 -4.41
N ASP A 244 20.74 -9.74 -4.07
CA ASP A 244 20.64 -9.18 -2.71
C ASP A 244 19.86 -7.87 -2.65
N ASN A 245 19.38 -7.35 -3.79
CA ASN A 245 18.77 -6.02 -3.88
C ASN A 245 17.48 -6.05 -4.69
N LEU A 246 16.64 -5.06 -4.43
CA LEU A 246 15.41 -4.79 -5.15
C LEU A 246 15.46 -3.37 -5.71
N ASP A 247 15.20 -3.26 -7.00
CA ASP A 247 14.96 -1.99 -7.66
C ASP A 247 13.46 -1.84 -7.94
N ILE A 248 12.85 -0.74 -7.52
CA ILE A 248 11.47 -0.44 -7.82
C ILE A 248 11.41 0.85 -8.63
N TYR A 249 10.65 0.80 -9.71
CA TYR A 249 10.43 1.91 -10.63
C TYR A 249 8.95 2.22 -10.72
N ILE A 250 8.60 3.50 -10.77
CA ILE A 250 7.26 3.96 -11.09
C ILE A 250 7.33 5.22 -11.95
N GLU A 251 6.44 5.31 -12.92
CA GLU A 251 6.29 6.48 -13.74
C GLU A 251 5.98 7.72 -12.88
N ALA A 252 6.73 8.79 -13.08
CA ALA A 252 6.70 9.97 -12.23
C ALA A 252 6.70 11.26 -13.03
N TYR A 253 5.86 12.21 -12.62
CA TYR A 253 5.75 13.54 -13.20
C TYR A 253 6.03 14.58 -12.13
N ASP A 254 7.04 15.39 -12.37
CA ASP A 254 7.38 16.54 -11.56
C ASP A 254 6.38 17.67 -11.83
N LEU A 255 5.49 17.92 -10.87
CA LEU A 255 4.45 18.93 -10.99
C LEU A 255 4.98 20.37 -10.89
N THR A 256 6.23 20.54 -10.45
CA THR A 256 6.89 21.86 -10.41
C THR A 256 7.37 22.31 -11.79
N LYS A 257 7.48 21.38 -12.74
CA LYS A 257 7.88 21.65 -14.12
C LYS A 257 6.65 21.70 -15.02
N GLU A 258 6.54 22.75 -15.83
CA GLU A 258 5.53 22.78 -16.88
C GLU A 258 5.75 21.60 -17.84
N ASN A 259 4.69 20.83 -18.05
CA ASN A 259 4.69 19.84 -19.13
C ASN A 259 4.03 20.47 -20.36
N PRO A 260 4.82 20.91 -21.36
CA PRO A 260 4.29 21.64 -22.51
C PRO A 260 3.28 20.80 -23.32
N ASP A 261 3.44 19.49 -23.34
CA ASP A 261 2.51 18.59 -24.05
C ASP A 261 1.16 18.46 -23.35
N ARG A 262 1.17 18.49 -22.03
CA ARG A 262 -0.07 18.53 -21.21
C ARG A 262 -0.85 19.79 -21.45
N THR A 263 -0.18 20.94 -21.27
CA THR A 263 -0.80 22.27 -21.42
C THR A 263 -1.37 22.44 -22.83
N LYS A 264 -0.65 21.99 -23.85
CA LYS A 264 -1.11 21.99 -25.22
C LYS A 264 -2.34 21.10 -25.44
N PHE A 265 -2.29 19.86 -24.95
CA PHE A 265 -3.40 18.92 -25.08
C PHE A 265 -4.68 19.44 -24.40
N GLU A 266 -4.59 19.92 -23.16
CA GLU A 266 -5.73 20.48 -22.43
C GLU A 266 -6.29 21.72 -23.13
N THR A 267 -5.41 22.60 -23.64
CA THR A 267 -5.81 23.78 -24.39
C THR A 267 -6.51 23.43 -25.70
N ASP A 268 -5.96 22.48 -26.45
CA ASP A 268 -6.55 22.03 -27.73
C ASP A 268 -7.88 21.30 -27.49
N LEU A 269 -7.97 20.48 -26.43
CA LEU A 269 -9.22 19.82 -26.04
C LEU A 269 -10.28 20.84 -25.62
N LYS A 270 -9.92 21.82 -24.80
CA LYS A 270 -10.81 22.91 -24.35
C LYS A 270 -11.35 23.71 -25.53
N LYS A 271 -10.48 24.10 -26.50
CA LYS A 271 -10.88 24.77 -27.74
C LYS A 271 -11.82 23.91 -28.57
N LYS A 272 -11.50 22.63 -28.76
CA LYS A 272 -12.33 21.67 -29.49
C LYS A 272 -13.71 21.53 -28.86
N LEU A 273 -13.79 21.32 -27.54
CA LEU A 273 -15.06 21.19 -26.85
C LEU A 273 -15.88 22.50 -26.89
N ALA A 274 -15.25 23.66 -26.88
CA ALA A 274 -15.93 24.94 -26.99
C ALA A 274 -16.49 25.20 -28.40
N SER A 275 -15.88 24.66 -29.45
CA SER A 275 -16.25 24.87 -30.85
C SER A 275 -17.28 23.85 -31.39
N THR A 276 -17.65 22.83 -30.61
CA THR A 276 -18.58 21.77 -31.03
C THR A 276 -19.84 21.77 -30.17
N GLU A 277 -20.99 21.43 -30.77
CA GLU A 277 -22.19 21.17 -29.99
C GLU A 277 -22.02 19.91 -29.12
N PRO A 278 -22.45 19.94 -27.82
CA PRO A 278 -22.33 18.80 -26.94
C PRO A 278 -23.08 17.57 -27.45
N GLN A 279 -22.42 16.44 -27.50
CA GLN A 279 -23.02 15.15 -27.83
C GLN A 279 -23.14 14.32 -26.53
N TYR A 280 -24.29 13.73 -26.30
CA TYR A 280 -24.57 12.92 -25.10
C TYR A 280 -24.84 11.47 -25.49
N ASP A 281 -23.88 10.58 -25.24
CA ASP A 281 -24.02 9.15 -25.54
C ASP A 281 -25.05 8.51 -24.63
N LYS A 282 -26.14 8.00 -25.26
CA LYS A 282 -27.23 7.34 -24.54
C LYS A 282 -26.82 6.10 -23.74
N GLU A 283 -25.69 5.44 -24.12
CA GLU A 283 -25.15 4.29 -23.37
C GLU A 283 -24.60 4.70 -22.02
N LEU A 284 -24.12 5.93 -21.88
CA LEU A 284 -23.57 6.48 -20.62
C LEU A 284 -24.66 6.92 -19.63
N ILE A 285 -25.84 7.33 -20.12
CA ILE A 285 -26.90 7.85 -19.27
C ILE A 285 -27.37 6.82 -18.24
N GLY A 286 -27.48 7.27 -16.97
CA GLY A 286 -27.96 6.48 -15.84
C GLY A 286 -26.99 6.41 -14.69
N LYS A 287 -27.31 5.58 -13.71
CA LYS A 287 -26.53 5.40 -12.49
C LYS A 287 -25.52 4.28 -12.63
N TRP A 288 -24.30 4.56 -12.15
CA TRP A 288 -23.18 3.66 -12.24
C TRP A 288 -22.50 3.55 -10.87
N LYS A 289 -22.26 2.32 -10.43
CA LYS A 289 -21.60 2.01 -9.16
C LYS A 289 -20.18 1.52 -9.41
N LEU A 290 -19.21 2.09 -8.69
CA LEU A 290 -17.80 1.73 -8.79
C LEU A 290 -17.57 0.26 -8.46
N LEU A 291 -16.83 -0.44 -9.32
CA LEU A 291 -16.38 -1.81 -9.10
C LEU A 291 -14.92 -1.85 -8.64
N GLY A 292 -14.13 -0.91 -9.08
CA GLY A 292 -12.73 -0.80 -8.73
C GLY A 292 -11.90 -0.05 -9.74
N GLU A 293 -10.65 0.11 -9.41
CA GLU A 293 -9.64 0.76 -10.23
C GLU A 293 -8.65 -0.27 -10.76
N GLN A 294 -8.13 -0.03 -11.94
CA GLN A 294 -7.01 -0.78 -12.49
C GLN A 294 -6.15 0.07 -13.41
N LEU A 295 -4.85 -0.16 -13.31
CA LEU A 295 -3.87 0.32 -14.25
C LEU A 295 -4.05 -0.46 -15.55
N GLU A 296 -4.18 0.18 -16.65
CA GLU A 296 -4.46 -0.32 -17.98
C GLU A 296 -5.15 -1.71 -18.09
N PRO A 297 -6.35 -1.80 -18.65
CA PRO A 297 -7.05 -3.08 -18.76
C PRO A 297 -6.32 -4.00 -19.72
N THR A 298 -5.79 -5.07 -19.20
CA THR A 298 -5.26 -6.15 -20.02
C THR A 298 -6.40 -7.05 -20.53
N LYS A 299 -6.13 -7.87 -21.53
CA LYS A 299 -7.08 -8.90 -22.00
C LYS A 299 -7.55 -9.86 -20.89
N PHE A 300 -6.80 -9.95 -19.80
CA PHE A 300 -7.09 -10.79 -18.63
C PHE A 300 -7.87 -10.09 -17.55
N TYR A 301 -8.07 -8.79 -17.68
CA TYR A 301 -8.79 -8.03 -16.67
C TYR A 301 -10.29 -8.40 -16.63
N ASN A 302 -10.80 -8.61 -15.42
CA ASN A 302 -12.20 -8.81 -15.16
C ASN A 302 -12.69 -7.77 -14.13
N PRO A 303 -13.49 -6.78 -14.54
CA PRO A 303 -13.97 -5.72 -13.64
C PRO A 303 -14.68 -6.26 -12.39
N GLU A 304 -15.42 -7.37 -12.51
CA GLU A 304 -16.16 -7.98 -11.39
C GLU A 304 -15.26 -8.69 -10.38
N LYS A 305 -14.00 -8.90 -10.72
CA LYS A 305 -12.98 -9.49 -9.83
C LYS A 305 -11.92 -8.48 -9.40
N SER A 306 -12.14 -7.20 -9.67
CA SER A 306 -11.28 -6.15 -9.14
C SER A 306 -11.39 -6.12 -7.63
N GLN A 307 -10.25 -6.10 -6.96
CA GLN A 307 -10.19 -6.14 -5.51
C GLN A 307 -9.81 -4.79 -4.90
N PHE A 308 -9.34 -3.88 -5.74
CA PHE A 308 -8.97 -2.55 -5.30
C PHE A 308 -10.11 -1.57 -5.60
N ILE A 309 -10.73 -1.07 -4.53
CA ILE A 309 -11.70 0.02 -4.60
C ILE A 309 -11.00 1.25 -4.03
N PRO A 310 -10.65 2.24 -4.87
CA PRO A 310 -9.96 3.43 -4.39
C PRO A 310 -10.86 4.22 -3.43
N ASP A 311 -10.25 4.91 -2.48
CA ASP A 311 -10.96 5.87 -1.66
C ASP A 311 -11.21 7.13 -2.49
N THR A 312 -12.40 7.21 -3.06
CA THR A 312 -12.83 8.30 -3.94
C THR A 312 -14.27 8.68 -3.64
N GLU A 313 -14.59 9.95 -3.82
CA GLU A 313 -15.98 10.43 -3.79
C GLU A 313 -16.82 9.89 -4.95
N LEU A 314 -16.16 9.42 -6.02
CA LEU A 314 -16.82 8.89 -7.22
C LEU A 314 -17.28 7.43 -7.07
N LYS A 315 -17.69 7.00 -5.88
CA LYS A 315 -18.20 5.62 -5.65
C LYS A 315 -19.48 5.33 -6.42
N GLU A 316 -20.31 6.35 -6.63
CA GLU A 316 -21.53 6.29 -7.45
C GLU A 316 -21.62 7.55 -8.30
N ILE A 317 -21.82 7.39 -9.62
CA ILE A 317 -21.99 8.50 -10.54
C ILE A 317 -23.24 8.32 -11.40
N GLU A 318 -24.01 9.37 -11.56
CA GLU A 318 -25.18 9.42 -12.44
C GLU A 318 -24.95 10.42 -13.56
N PHE A 319 -24.96 9.94 -14.80
CA PHE A 319 -24.90 10.79 -15.98
C PHE A 319 -26.32 11.11 -16.46
N ARG A 320 -26.64 12.40 -16.60
CA ARG A 320 -27.96 12.89 -17.04
C ARG A 320 -27.91 13.38 -18.47
N PRO A 321 -29.03 13.33 -19.21
CA PRO A 321 -29.07 13.72 -20.63
C PRO A 321 -28.68 15.16 -20.93
N ASN A 322 -28.73 16.03 -19.93
CA ASN A 322 -28.38 17.45 -20.04
C ASN A 322 -26.89 17.75 -19.76
N GLY A 323 -26.05 16.72 -19.67
CA GLY A 323 -24.62 16.91 -19.42
C GLY A 323 -24.24 17.13 -17.95
N THR A 324 -25.21 17.06 -17.02
CA THR A 324 -24.91 17.12 -15.59
C THR A 324 -24.74 15.74 -14.99
N THR A 325 -24.23 15.70 -13.76
CA THR A 325 -24.14 14.47 -12.94
C THR A 325 -24.83 14.66 -11.59
N ASN A 326 -24.73 13.68 -10.70
CA ASN A 326 -25.13 13.84 -9.29
C ASN A 326 -24.15 14.72 -8.48
N PHE A 327 -23.02 15.13 -9.06
CA PHE A 327 -22.06 16.05 -8.46
C PHE A 327 -22.19 17.44 -9.09
N SER A 328 -22.18 18.49 -8.27
CA SER A 328 -22.34 19.88 -8.75
C SER A 328 -21.11 20.41 -9.53
N ASN A 329 -19.93 19.87 -9.24
CA ASN A 329 -18.67 20.24 -9.88
C ASN A 329 -18.27 19.32 -11.04
N ILE A 330 -19.12 18.36 -11.42
CA ILE A 330 -18.83 17.41 -12.50
C ILE A 330 -19.88 17.55 -13.59
N THR A 331 -19.41 17.80 -14.81
CA THR A 331 -20.21 17.80 -16.04
C THR A 331 -19.66 16.77 -17.02
N TRP A 332 -20.43 16.43 -18.04
CA TRP A 332 -19.97 15.54 -19.09
C TRP A 332 -20.53 15.91 -20.45
N ARG A 333 -19.75 15.64 -21.49
CA ARG A 333 -20.13 15.78 -22.89
C ARG A 333 -19.22 14.96 -23.78
N ASP A 334 -19.72 14.53 -24.90
CA ASP A 334 -18.98 13.69 -25.85
C ASP A 334 -18.46 12.42 -25.15
N LYS A 335 -17.16 12.24 -25.09
CA LYS A 335 -16.47 11.15 -24.39
C LYS A 335 -15.65 11.64 -23.21
N TYR A 336 -16.04 12.76 -22.62
CA TYR A 336 -15.30 13.40 -21.53
C TYR A 336 -16.19 13.70 -20.34
N MET A 337 -15.69 13.41 -19.18
CA MET A 337 -16.16 13.91 -17.89
C MET A 337 -15.22 15.03 -17.47
N ILE A 338 -15.77 16.16 -17.07
CA ILE A 338 -15.03 17.37 -16.71
C ILE A 338 -15.29 17.63 -15.24
N ILE A 339 -14.21 17.59 -14.44
CA ILE A 339 -14.26 17.85 -12.99
C ILE A 339 -13.68 19.24 -12.76
N LYS A 340 -14.49 20.15 -12.27
CA LYS A 340 -14.04 21.49 -11.88
C LYS A 340 -13.37 21.43 -10.50
N LYS A 341 -12.11 21.92 -10.43
CA LYS A 341 -11.32 21.90 -9.19
C LYS A 341 -10.65 23.28 -9.01
N GLY A 342 -11.38 24.20 -8.36
CA GLY A 342 -10.92 25.58 -8.23
C GLY A 342 -10.85 26.29 -9.59
N GLU A 343 -9.68 26.79 -9.95
CA GLU A 343 -9.44 27.52 -11.20
C GLU A 343 -9.12 26.63 -12.43
N TYR A 344 -9.00 25.31 -12.23
CA TYR A 344 -8.68 24.40 -13.33
C TYR A 344 -9.69 23.26 -13.49
N ASP A 345 -9.79 22.75 -14.70
CA ASP A 345 -10.65 21.64 -15.06
C ASP A 345 -9.82 20.38 -15.27
N ILE A 346 -10.28 19.25 -14.71
CA ILE A 346 -9.70 17.94 -14.97
C ILE A 346 -10.57 17.22 -15.99
N TYR A 347 -9.97 16.80 -17.10
CA TYR A 347 -10.65 16.08 -18.17
C TYR A 347 -10.38 14.58 -18.03
N CYS A 348 -11.46 13.81 -17.90
CA CYS A 348 -11.39 12.34 -17.84
C CYS A 348 -12.07 11.76 -19.07
N SER A 349 -11.41 10.85 -19.79
CA SER A 349 -12.06 10.09 -20.86
C SER A 349 -13.03 9.09 -20.28
N ILE A 350 -14.27 9.07 -20.82
CA ILE A 350 -15.30 8.12 -20.42
C ILE A 350 -15.77 7.30 -21.63
N GLY A 351 -16.19 6.06 -21.36
CA GLY A 351 -16.71 5.19 -22.40
C GLY A 351 -17.36 3.93 -21.85
N VAL A 352 -18.06 3.20 -22.70
CA VAL A 352 -18.69 1.93 -22.34
C VAL A 352 -17.90 0.77 -22.93
N MET A 353 -17.43 -0.09 -22.06
CA MET A 353 -16.77 -1.35 -22.43
C MET A 353 -17.79 -2.50 -22.35
N LYS A 354 -17.85 -3.33 -23.42
CA LYS A 354 -18.69 -4.52 -23.46
C LYS A 354 -17.85 -5.78 -23.22
N ARG A 355 -18.26 -6.62 -22.27
CA ARG A 355 -17.61 -7.91 -22.01
C ARG A 355 -18.64 -8.96 -21.58
N LYS A 356 -18.64 -10.13 -22.24
CA LYS A 356 -19.55 -11.25 -21.93
C LYS A 356 -21.01 -10.78 -21.72
N ARG A 357 -21.57 -10.04 -22.66
CA ARG A 357 -22.94 -9.47 -22.63
C ARG A 357 -23.20 -8.44 -21.51
N LYS A 358 -22.18 -8.04 -20.73
CA LYS A 358 -22.29 -6.99 -19.71
C LYS A 358 -21.63 -5.70 -20.20
N ARG A 359 -22.15 -4.57 -19.74
CA ARG A 359 -21.63 -3.23 -20.03
C ARG A 359 -21.02 -2.63 -18.78
N TYR A 360 -19.87 -2.01 -18.93
CA TYR A 360 -19.14 -1.35 -17.86
C TYR A 360 -18.79 0.06 -18.32
N LEU A 361 -19.07 1.06 -17.47
CA LEU A 361 -18.50 2.38 -17.66
C LEU A 361 -17.01 2.32 -17.30
N THR A 362 -16.21 2.92 -18.15
CA THR A 362 -14.79 3.13 -17.89
C THR A 362 -14.53 4.63 -17.78
N VAL A 363 -13.86 5.04 -16.71
CA VAL A 363 -13.39 6.41 -16.52
C VAL A 363 -11.87 6.38 -16.44
N LEU A 364 -11.24 7.08 -17.37
CA LEU A 364 -9.80 7.25 -17.42
C LEU A 364 -9.46 8.56 -16.72
N LEU A 365 -8.91 8.48 -15.52
CA LEU A 365 -8.63 9.64 -14.66
C LEU A 365 -7.60 10.62 -15.24
N ASN A 366 -6.85 10.18 -16.24
CA ASN A 366 -5.90 11.01 -16.96
C ASN A 366 -6.14 10.89 -18.46
N THR A 367 -6.54 11.98 -19.09
CA THR A 367 -6.75 12.08 -20.54
C THR A 367 -5.44 12.24 -21.32
N GLU A 368 -4.32 12.24 -20.62
CA GLU A 368 -3.03 12.50 -21.23
C GLU A 368 -2.53 11.28 -22.00
N LYS A 369 -2.23 11.51 -23.28
CA LYS A 369 -1.48 10.56 -24.12
C LYS A 369 -0.06 10.28 -23.60
N ILE A 370 0.35 11.00 -22.57
CA ILE A 370 1.71 11.02 -22.02
C ILE A 370 1.89 9.94 -20.94
N ALA A 371 0.81 9.55 -20.26
CA ALA A 371 0.89 8.43 -19.32
C ALA A 371 0.95 7.12 -20.10
N SER A 372 2.01 6.36 -19.91
CA SER A 372 2.18 5.06 -20.56
C SER A 372 1.02 4.12 -20.26
N ARG A 373 0.44 4.20 -19.07
CA ARG A 373 -0.65 3.34 -18.60
C ARG A 373 -1.51 4.03 -17.54
N PRO A 374 -2.50 4.80 -17.96
CA PRO A 374 -3.34 5.57 -17.05
C PRO A 374 -4.23 4.67 -16.18
N ASN A 375 -4.49 5.11 -14.96
CA ASN A 375 -5.45 4.49 -14.07
C ASN A 375 -6.86 4.59 -14.65
N ARG A 376 -7.59 3.48 -14.61
CA ARG A 376 -8.94 3.39 -15.12
C ARG A 376 -9.89 2.89 -14.05
N LEU A 377 -10.93 3.67 -13.79
CA LEU A 377 -12.04 3.24 -12.94
C LEU A 377 -13.05 2.46 -13.77
N PHE A 378 -13.62 1.44 -13.18
CA PHE A 378 -14.66 0.61 -13.77
C PHE A 378 -15.92 0.65 -12.93
N TYR A 379 -17.05 0.86 -13.58
CA TYR A 379 -18.35 0.93 -12.95
C TYR A 379 -19.33 -0.05 -13.60
N LYS A 380 -20.30 -0.51 -12.82
CA LYS A 380 -21.42 -1.32 -13.27
C LYS A 380 -22.69 -0.48 -13.26
N LYS A 381 -23.51 -0.60 -14.30
CA LYS A 381 -24.80 0.09 -14.38
C LYS A 381 -25.75 -0.45 -13.31
N GLU A 382 -26.34 0.43 -12.54
CA GLU A 382 -27.43 0.07 -11.65
C GLU A 382 -28.72 -0.14 -12.45
N LYS A 383 -29.49 -1.15 -12.08
CA LYS A 383 -30.83 -1.35 -12.68
C LYS A 383 -31.74 -0.27 -12.14
N SER A 384 -32.37 0.50 -13.01
CA SER A 384 -33.48 1.36 -12.62
C SER A 384 -34.61 0.47 -12.08
N LYS A 385 -35.13 0.83 -10.88
CA LYS A 385 -36.34 0.18 -10.37
C LYS A 385 -37.48 0.43 -11.38
N GLY A 386 -37.73 -0.52 -12.27
CA GLY A 386 -38.78 -0.39 -13.28
C GLY A 386 -38.54 -1.08 -14.62
N GLU A 387 -37.31 -1.51 -14.95
CA GLU A 387 -37.11 -2.39 -16.11
C GLU A 387 -37.31 -3.86 -15.69
N ILE A 388 -38.55 -4.27 -15.66
CA ILE A 388 -38.95 -5.68 -15.79
C ILE A 388 -38.82 -6.01 -17.27
N LEU A 389 -38.09 -7.07 -17.59
CA LEU A 389 -37.92 -7.66 -18.91
C LEU A 389 -39.23 -7.94 -19.60
#